data_1ac03a7defd8066c8e1c877e6e90b6e6
#
_entry.id   1ac03a7defd8066c8e1c877e6e90b6e6
#
_cell.length_a   1.000
_cell.length_b   1.000
_cell.length_c   1.000
_cell.angle_alpha   90.00
_cell.angle_beta   90.00
_cell.angle_gamma   90.00
#
_symmetry.space_group_name_H-M   'P 1'
#
loop_
_entity.id
_entity.type
_entity.pdbx_description
1 polymer ?
#
loop_
_entity_poly.entity_id
_entity_poly.type
_entity_poly.pdbx_seq_one_letter_code
_entity_poly.pdbx_strand_id
1 'polypeptide(L)'
;MEAADAHLREVLIDLPISIITQKRGDAVGPLVERFAKDETSILLGTMSLWQGVDVPGNSCILVAIDRIPFPRPDEPVMSARSSLADASGGSGFMQVSVPRAALLLAQGTGRLIRSIE
;
A
#
# COMPACT_ATOMS: atom_id res chain seq x y z
N MET A 1 1.69 6.93 -9.37
CA MET A 1 0.34 6.33 -9.46
C MET A 1 -0.32 6.63 -10.80
N GLU A 2 -0.37 7.86 -11.26
CA GLU A 2 -0.96 8.22 -12.58
C GLU A 2 -0.29 7.50 -13.75
N ALA A 3 1.03 7.38 -13.75
CA ALA A 3 1.76 6.65 -14.79
C ALA A 3 1.42 5.15 -14.80
N ALA A 4 1.26 4.55 -13.62
CA ALA A 4 0.86 3.14 -13.49
C ALA A 4 -0.58 2.93 -13.97
N ASP A 5 -1.50 3.85 -13.63
CA ASP A 5 -2.88 3.81 -14.10
C ASP A 5 -2.95 3.88 -15.63
N ALA A 6 -2.26 4.84 -16.24
CA ALA A 6 -2.21 5.00 -17.68
C ALA A 6 -1.65 3.76 -18.38
N HIS A 7 -0.53 3.23 -17.88
CA HIS A 7 0.10 2.04 -18.45
C HIS A 7 -0.77 0.79 -18.33
N LEU A 8 -1.39 0.57 -17.19
CA LEU A 8 -2.29 -0.56 -17.00
C LEU A 8 -3.53 -0.47 -17.90
N ARG A 9 -4.09 0.71 -18.09
CA ARG A 9 -5.23 0.90 -19.03
C ARG A 9 -4.84 0.60 -20.47
N GLU A 10 -3.63 0.93 -20.85
CA GLU A 10 -3.11 0.63 -22.19
C GLU A 10 -2.88 -0.87 -22.40
N VAL A 11 -2.20 -1.52 -21.44
CA VAL A 11 -1.84 -2.94 -21.54
C VAL A 11 -3.05 -3.87 -21.39
N LEU A 12 -4.03 -3.47 -20.59
CA LEU A 12 -5.21 -4.28 -20.27
C LEU A 12 -6.45 -3.89 -21.07
N ILE A 13 -6.30 -3.08 -22.13
CA ILE A 13 -7.43 -2.51 -22.88
C ILE A 13 -8.36 -3.57 -23.47
N ASP A 14 -7.81 -4.71 -23.85
CA ASP A 14 -8.57 -5.83 -24.46
C ASP A 14 -9.11 -6.83 -23.42
N LEU A 15 -8.85 -6.62 -22.15
CA LEU A 15 -9.29 -7.50 -21.06
C LEU A 15 -10.49 -6.91 -20.34
N PRO A 16 -11.43 -7.74 -19.87
CA PRO A 16 -12.59 -7.29 -19.11
C PRO A 16 -12.22 -6.99 -17.64
N ILE A 17 -11.22 -6.12 -17.44
CA ILE A 17 -10.70 -5.75 -16.12
C ILE A 17 -11.01 -4.28 -15.86
N SER A 18 -11.67 -4.01 -14.75
CA SER A 18 -11.94 -2.65 -14.26
C SER A 18 -10.75 -2.13 -13.48
N ILE A 19 -10.32 -0.90 -13.71
CA ILE A 19 -9.27 -0.23 -12.94
C ILE A 19 -9.91 0.85 -12.07
N ILE A 20 -9.81 0.65 -10.76
CA ILE A 20 -10.29 1.58 -9.73
C ILE A 20 -9.07 2.31 -9.21
N THR A 21 -8.97 3.60 -9.49
CA THR A 21 -7.81 4.41 -9.08
C THR A 21 -8.21 5.41 -8.01
N GLN A 22 -7.51 5.37 -6.87
CA GLN A 22 -7.66 6.35 -5.82
C GLN A 22 -7.13 7.71 -6.28
N LYS A 23 -7.99 8.73 -6.24
CA LYS A 23 -7.62 10.13 -6.46
C LYS A 23 -7.34 10.82 -5.13
N ARG A 24 -6.67 11.96 -5.21
CA ARG A 24 -6.41 12.78 -4.03
C ARG A 24 -7.71 13.25 -3.40
N GLY A 25 -7.92 12.93 -2.13
CA GLY A 25 -9.13 13.29 -1.39
C GLY A 25 -10.24 12.23 -1.42
N ASP A 26 -10.09 11.16 -2.19
CA ASP A 26 -11.07 10.09 -2.19
C ASP A 26 -11.11 9.36 -0.85
N ALA A 27 -12.32 9.07 -0.39
CA ALA A 27 -12.53 8.21 0.76
C ALA A 27 -12.18 6.75 0.41
N VAL A 28 -11.47 6.08 1.31
CA VAL A 28 -10.99 4.70 1.11
C VAL A 28 -12.15 3.70 1.08
N GLY A 29 -13.14 3.86 1.97
CA GLY A 29 -14.25 2.91 2.12
C GLY A 29 -15.00 2.59 0.82
N PRO A 30 -15.55 3.57 0.09
CA PRO A 30 -16.26 3.34 -1.17
C PRO A 30 -15.40 2.67 -2.25
N LEU A 31 -14.09 2.97 -2.31
CA LEU A 31 -13.18 2.33 -3.26
C LEU A 31 -12.99 0.85 -2.94
N VAL A 32 -12.82 0.54 -1.66
CA VAL A 32 -12.68 -0.85 -1.18
C VAL A 32 -13.97 -1.64 -1.40
N GLU A 33 -15.13 -1.04 -1.16
CA GLU A 33 -16.42 -1.69 -1.45
C GLU A 33 -16.60 -2.02 -2.92
N ARG A 34 -16.24 -1.11 -3.81
CA ARG A 34 -16.27 -1.35 -5.26
C ARG A 34 -15.34 -2.48 -5.66
N PHE A 35 -14.13 -2.48 -5.14
CA PHE A 35 -13.13 -3.52 -5.37
C PHE A 35 -13.61 -4.89 -4.85
N ALA A 36 -14.20 -4.93 -3.67
CA ALA A 36 -14.72 -6.16 -3.07
C ALA A 36 -15.88 -6.79 -3.87
N LYS A 37 -16.69 -5.97 -4.55
CA LYS A 37 -17.84 -6.41 -5.36
C LYS A 37 -17.46 -6.84 -6.78
N ASP A 38 -16.30 -6.43 -7.26
CA ASP A 38 -15.83 -6.71 -8.62
C ASP A 38 -14.55 -7.55 -8.58
N GLU A 39 -14.71 -8.87 -8.66
CA GLU A 39 -13.59 -9.83 -8.64
C GLU A 39 -12.65 -9.71 -9.86
N THR A 40 -13.04 -8.94 -10.88
CA THR A 40 -12.26 -8.66 -12.09
C THR A 40 -11.70 -7.25 -12.09
N SER A 41 -11.44 -6.66 -10.93
CA SER A 41 -10.94 -5.30 -10.81
C SER A 41 -9.53 -5.22 -10.24
N ILE A 42 -8.85 -4.13 -10.55
CA ILE A 42 -7.57 -3.72 -9.98
C ILE A 42 -7.80 -2.45 -9.17
N LEU A 43 -7.39 -2.44 -7.91
CA LEU A 43 -7.43 -1.26 -7.06
C LEU A 43 -6.03 -0.64 -6.97
N LEU A 44 -5.88 0.55 -7.52
CA LEU A 44 -4.65 1.35 -7.43
C LEU A 44 -4.79 2.40 -6.35
N GLY A 45 -3.84 2.47 -5.45
CA GLY A 45 -3.85 3.47 -4.39
C GLY A 45 -2.51 3.71 -3.73
N THR A 46 -2.53 4.60 -2.77
CA THR A 46 -1.39 5.00 -1.98
C THR A 46 -1.38 4.31 -0.62
N MET A 47 -0.46 4.71 0.25
CA MET A 47 -0.35 4.20 1.63
C MET A 47 -1.65 4.30 2.44
N SER A 48 -2.57 5.19 2.08
CA SER A 48 -3.86 5.29 2.75
C SER A 48 -4.75 4.05 2.59
N LEU A 49 -4.56 3.27 1.52
CA LEU A 49 -5.22 1.98 1.35
C LEU A 49 -4.65 0.89 2.27
N TRP A 50 -3.41 1.04 2.72
CA TRP A 50 -2.70 0.01 3.49
C TRP A 50 -3.43 -0.43 4.76
N GLN A 51 -4.07 0.51 5.44
CA GLN A 51 -4.81 0.28 6.66
C GLN A 51 -6.31 0.06 6.43
N GLY A 52 -6.85 0.56 5.33
CA GLY A 52 -8.27 0.58 5.04
C GLY A 52 -8.81 -0.60 4.23
N VAL A 53 -7.93 -1.38 3.61
CA VAL A 53 -8.37 -2.51 2.77
C VAL A 53 -8.52 -3.76 3.64
N ASP A 54 -9.75 -4.19 3.81
CA ASP A 54 -10.11 -5.46 4.44
C ASP A 54 -11.14 -6.16 3.54
N VAL A 55 -10.63 -6.97 2.62
CA VAL A 55 -11.44 -7.68 1.64
C VAL A 55 -11.20 -9.17 1.81
N PRO A 56 -12.09 -9.89 2.49
CA PRO A 56 -11.98 -11.34 2.63
C PRO A 56 -12.35 -12.05 1.32
N GLY A 57 -11.79 -13.23 1.13
CA GLY A 57 -12.13 -14.11 0.01
C GLY A 57 -11.38 -13.82 -1.27
N ASN A 58 -12.01 -14.16 -2.41
CA ASN A 58 -11.36 -14.20 -3.72
C ASN A 58 -11.15 -12.82 -4.37
N SER A 59 -11.65 -11.76 -3.79
CA SER A 59 -11.56 -10.42 -4.38
C SER A 59 -10.15 -9.84 -4.34
N CYS A 60 -9.27 -10.28 -3.44
CA CYS A 60 -7.89 -9.86 -3.37
C CYS A 60 -6.95 -11.07 -3.53
N ILE A 61 -6.54 -11.36 -4.74
CA ILE A 61 -5.66 -12.49 -5.08
C ILE A 61 -4.22 -12.08 -5.37
N LEU A 62 -3.96 -10.79 -5.53
CA LEU A 62 -2.63 -10.24 -5.80
C LEU A 62 -2.47 -8.89 -5.10
N VAL A 63 -1.34 -8.72 -4.43
CA VAL A 63 -0.88 -7.42 -3.92
C VAL A 63 0.46 -7.10 -4.57
N ALA A 64 0.54 -6.01 -5.30
CA ALA A 64 1.77 -5.49 -5.89
C ALA A 64 2.19 -4.21 -5.18
N ILE A 65 3.43 -4.18 -4.72
CA ILE A 65 4.03 -3.05 -4.00
C ILE A 65 5.18 -2.50 -4.84
N ASP A 66 4.98 -1.32 -5.41
CA ASP A 66 5.97 -0.67 -6.29
C ASP A 66 7.24 -0.24 -5.54
N ARG A 67 7.08 0.25 -4.30
CA ARG A 67 8.19 0.75 -3.50
C ARG A 67 8.11 0.29 -2.07
N ILE A 68 9.27 0.01 -1.48
CA ILE A 68 9.36 -0.24 -0.04
C ILE A 68 8.86 0.99 0.72
N PRO A 69 7.91 0.83 1.65
CA PRO A 69 7.26 1.94 2.35
C PRO A 69 8.13 2.49 3.49
N PHE A 70 9.27 3.10 3.14
CA PHE A 70 10.07 3.81 4.12
C PHE A 70 9.33 5.04 4.66
N PRO A 71 9.50 5.36 5.96
CA PRO A 71 8.96 6.57 6.54
C PRO A 71 9.54 7.81 5.82
N ARG A 72 8.74 8.84 5.70
CA ARG A 72 9.17 10.08 5.07
C ARG A 72 10.19 10.80 5.97
N PRO A 73 11.27 11.35 5.38
CA PRO A 73 12.29 12.06 6.16
C PRO A 73 11.77 13.29 6.91
N ASP A 74 10.67 13.87 6.42
CA ASP A 74 10.02 15.05 6.99
C ASP A 74 8.96 14.72 8.06
N GLU A 75 8.72 13.45 8.37
CA GLU A 75 7.81 13.04 9.43
C GLU A 75 8.45 13.32 10.81
N PRO A 76 7.86 14.22 11.66
CA PRO A 76 8.54 14.73 12.86
C PRO A 76 8.96 13.66 13.86
N VAL A 77 8.07 12.69 14.13
CA VAL A 77 8.33 11.62 15.12
C VAL A 77 9.42 10.67 14.63
N MET A 78 9.37 10.27 13.36
CA MET A 78 10.37 9.36 12.78
C MET A 78 11.71 10.04 12.61
N SER A 79 11.72 11.31 12.23
CA SER A 79 12.92 12.13 12.15
C SER A 79 13.59 12.28 13.52
N ALA A 80 12.83 12.56 14.56
CA ALA A 80 13.34 12.68 15.94
C ALA A 80 13.94 11.36 16.46
N ARG A 81 13.27 10.22 16.19
CA ARG A 81 13.78 8.89 16.56
C ARG A 81 15.07 8.54 15.82
N SER A 82 15.14 8.85 14.53
CA SER A 82 16.34 8.63 13.73
C SER A 82 17.51 9.45 14.26
N SER A 83 17.30 10.74 14.53
CA SER A 83 18.32 11.62 15.11
C SER A 83 18.81 11.14 16.47
N LEU A 84 17.92 10.63 17.32
CA LEU A 84 18.29 10.07 18.62
C LEU A 84 19.14 8.81 18.47
N ALA A 85 18.79 7.92 17.54
CA ALA A 85 19.55 6.71 17.27
C ALA A 85 20.95 7.04 16.73
N ASP A 86 21.06 8.01 15.82
CA ASP A 86 22.34 8.49 15.27
C ASP A 86 23.21 9.12 16.36
N ALA A 87 22.62 9.94 17.23
CA ALA A 87 23.32 10.57 18.37
C ALA A 87 23.82 9.55 19.40
N SER A 88 23.17 8.40 19.51
CA SER A 88 23.55 7.29 20.42
C SER A 88 24.61 6.36 19.82
N GLY A 89 25.19 6.69 18.68
CA GLY A 89 26.21 5.89 17.99
C GLY A 89 25.67 4.74 17.15
N GLY A 90 24.33 4.67 16.94
CA GLY A 90 23.67 3.72 16.06
C GLY A 90 23.42 4.30 14.67
N SER A 91 22.51 3.68 13.96
CA SER A 91 22.02 4.15 12.64
C SER A 91 20.51 4.35 12.68
N GLY A 92 20.05 5.58 12.51
CA GLY A 92 18.64 5.90 12.44
C GLY A 92 17.94 5.16 11.31
N PHE A 93 18.62 4.98 10.19
CA PHE A 93 18.11 4.19 9.08
C PHE A 93 17.86 2.74 9.48
N MET A 94 18.86 2.06 10.04
CA MET A 94 18.77 0.64 10.40
C MET A 94 17.88 0.38 11.62
N GLN A 95 17.86 1.28 12.59
CA GLN A 95 17.14 1.07 13.86
C GLN A 95 15.71 1.61 13.85
N VAL A 96 15.39 2.55 12.97
CA VAL A 96 14.09 3.21 12.93
C VAL A 96 13.40 3.00 11.58
N SER A 97 14.05 3.36 10.47
CA SER A 97 13.41 3.34 9.15
C SER A 97 13.17 1.92 8.64
N VAL A 98 14.17 1.05 8.75
CA VAL A 98 14.07 -0.35 8.27
C VAL A 98 13.02 -1.16 9.03
N PRO A 99 12.96 -1.17 10.37
CA PRO A 99 11.92 -1.89 11.12
C PRO A 99 10.52 -1.36 10.81
N ARG A 100 10.37 -0.05 10.64
CA ARG A 100 9.09 0.55 10.27
C ARG A 100 8.63 0.12 8.89
N ALA A 101 9.53 0.15 7.91
CA ALA A 101 9.25 -0.31 6.55
C ALA A 101 8.90 -1.80 6.52
N ALA A 102 9.62 -2.63 7.27
CA ALA A 102 9.34 -4.06 7.39
C ALA A 102 7.94 -4.33 7.96
N LEU A 103 7.54 -3.60 9.01
CA LEU A 103 6.20 -3.70 9.59
C LEU A 103 5.12 -3.32 8.58
N LEU A 104 5.31 -2.23 7.85
CA LEU A 104 4.36 -1.79 6.82
C LEU A 104 4.27 -2.80 5.66
N LEU A 105 5.39 -3.37 5.23
CA LEU A 105 5.39 -4.43 4.22
C LEU A 105 4.61 -5.66 4.70
N ALA A 106 4.84 -6.10 5.93
CA ALA A 106 4.12 -7.21 6.53
C ALA A 106 2.61 -6.95 6.60
N GLN A 107 2.20 -5.74 6.95
CA GLN A 107 0.79 -5.33 6.94
C GLN A 107 0.20 -5.33 5.52
N GLY A 108 0.93 -4.84 4.54
CA GLY A 108 0.48 -4.80 3.13
C GLY A 108 0.33 -6.19 2.54
N THR A 109 1.33 -7.04 2.70
CA THR A 109 1.29 -8.43 2.20
C THR A 109 0.28 -9.30 2.96
N GLY A 110 0.06 -9.02 4.23
CA GLY A 110 -0.94 -9.68 5.06
C GLY A 110 -2.38 -9.50 4.58
N ARG A 111 -2.62 -8.58 3.64
CA ARG A 111 -3.94 -8.43 3.01
C ARG A 111 -4.35 -9.62 2.13
N LEU A 112 -3.39 -10.42 1.69
CA LEU A 112 -3.65 -11.67 0.96
C LEU A 112 -4.04 -12.83 1.89
N ILE A 113 -3.64 -12.79 3.16
CA ILE A 113 -3.77 -13.91 4.10
C ILE A 113 -4.89 -13.56 5.09
N ARG A 114 -6.14 -13.61 4.66
CA ARG A 114 -7.28 -13.21 5.49
C ARG A 114 -8.21 -14.33 5.91
N SER A 115 -8.15 -15.47 5.27
CA SER A 115 -8.90 -16.66 5.67
C SER A 115 -8.10 -17.93 5.45
N ILE A 116 -8.33 -18.92 6.29
CA ILE A 116 -7.75 -20.26 6.21
C ILE A 116 -8.75 -21.21 5.48
N GLU A 117 -9.62 -20.65 4.69
CA GLU A 117 -10.55 -21.43 3.89
C GLU A 117 -10.13 -21.51 2.44
#